data_edd5ed67eba5c0c6faeefa7663c4178a
#
_entry.id   edd5ed67eba5c0c6faeefa7663c4178a
#
_cell.length_a   1.000
_cell.length_b   1.000
_cell.length_c   1.000
_cell.angle_alpha   90.00
_cell.angle_beta   90.00
_cell.angle_gamma   90.00
#
_symmetry.space_group_name_H-M   'P 1'
#
loop_
_entity.id
_entity.type
_entity.pdbx_description
1 polymer ?
#
loop_
_entity_poly.entity_id
_entity_poly.type
_entity_poly.pdbx_seq_one_letter_code
_entity_poly.pdbx_strand_id
1 'polypeptide(L)'
;MSVLVLMPDTACTDNYIKLAGSAAEGTICSSTSVPLDKMPKGEQYKASYAKKFPGQVVQAYSPLSYDAVYVFAAAVKKAGAIDKAKIAAAMPTVSVDGLTGAVAFNPNGERKDAEIAILQEQGGKFNVIQMVK
;
A
#
# COMPACT_ATOMS: atom_id res chain seq x y z
N MET A 1 17.82 6.76 28.60
CA MET A 1 17.50 7.87 27.66
C MET A 1 16.39 7.34 26.78
N SER A 2 15.22 8.01 26.77
CA SER A 2 14.11 7.63 25.87
C SER A 2 14.28 8.43 24.58
N VAL A 3 14.40 7.75 23.45
CA VAL A 3 14.54 8.35 22.12
C VAL A 3 13.34 7.94 21.29
N LEU A 4 12.65 8.91 20.67
CA LEU A 4 11.61 8.63 19.69
C LEU A 4 12.25 8.23 18.36
N VAL A 5 11.90 7.05 17.86
CA VAL A 5 12.35 6.55 16.57
C VAL A 5 11.26 6.77 15.53
N LEU A 6 11.60 7.50 14.46
CA LEU A 6 10.72 7.72 13.29
C LEU A 6 11.34 7.03 12.08
N MET A 7 10.52 6.26 11.36
CA MET A 7 10.99 5.47 10.21
C MET A 7 10.07 5.63 8.99
N PRO A 8 10.59 5.42 7.78
CA PRO A 8 9.78 5.36 6.57
C PRO A 8 8.98 4.04 6.52
N ASP A 9 8.01 3.99 5.61
CA ASP A 9 7.12 2.86 5.36
C ASP A 9 7.86 1.53 5.10
N THR A 10 8.99 1.57 4.43
CA THR A 10 9.82 0.39 4.13
C THR A 10 10.35 -0.33 5.37
N ALA A 11 10.42 0.35 6.49
CA ALA A 11 10.89 -0.19 7.76
C ALA A 11 9.74 -0.67 8.69
N CYS A 12 8.48 -0.35 8.40
CA CYS A 12 7.29 -0.82 9.09
C CYS A 12 7.00 -2.30 8.82
N THR A 13 7.85 -3.19 9.28
CA THR A 13 7.75 -4.61 8.99
C THR A 13 7.86 -5.48 10.23
N ASP A 14 7.24 -6.67 10.20
CA ASP A 14 7.41 -7.67 11.26
C ASP A 14 8.89 -8.05 11.46
N ASN A 15 9.69 -7.97 10.39
CA ASN A 15 11.12 -8.26 10.46
C ASN A 15 11.88 -7.21 11.29
N TYR A 16 11.51 -5.92 11.18
CA TYR A 16 12.05 -4.89 12.05
C TYR A 16 11.76 -5.20 13.52
N ILE A 17 10.51 -5.54 13.86
CA ILE A 17 10.12 -5.88 15.24
C ILE A 17 10.93 -7.07 15.75
N LYS A 18 11.08 -8.10 14.92
CA LYS A 18 11.89 -9.27 15.25
C LYS A 18 13.36 -8.94 15.56
N LEU A 19 13.97 -8.08 14.75
CA LEU A 19 15.40 -7.74 14.87
C LEU A 19 15.66 -6.77 16.01
N ALA A 20 14.79 -5.77 16.20
CA ALA A 20 14.93 -4.75 17.22
C ALA A 20 14.50 -5.26 18.63
N GLY A 21 13.64 -6.29 18.68
CA GLY A 21 13.12 -6.82 19.95
C GLY A 21 12.42 -5.72 20.76
N SER A 22 12.73 -5.62 22.04
CA SER A 22 12.14 -4.62 22.94
C SER A 22 12.50 -3.16 22.55
N ALA A 23 13.53 -2.95 21.74
CA ALA A 23 13.89 -1.61 21.25
C ALA A 23 12.94 -1.10 20.15
N ALA A 24 12.08 -1.97 19.60
CA ALA A 24 11.04 -1.55 18.65
C ALA A 24 9.90 -0.80 19.31
N GLU A 25 9.65 -1.04 20.61
CA GLU A 25 8.51 -0.45 21.34
C GLU A 25 8.47 1.07 21.21
N GLY A 26 7.31 1.59 20.82
CA GLY A 26 7.09 3.01 20.63
C GLY A 26 7.60 3.59 19.30
N THR A 27 8.27 2.80 18.45
CA THR A 27 8.69 3.25 17.11
C THR A 27 7.49 3.70 16.28
N ILE A 28 7.62 4.86 15.64
CA ILE A 28 6.60 5.41 14.74
C ILE A 28 7.08 5.30 13.29
N CYS A 29 6.16 4.95 12.38
CA CYS A 29 6.43 4.96 10.96
C CYS A 29 5.20 5.39 10.14
N SER A 30 5.43 5.85 8.92
CA SER A 30 4.36 6.09 7.96
C SER A 30 4.06 4.82 7.17
N SER A 31 2.86 4.71 6.63
CA SER A 31 2.48 3.67 5.66
C SER A 31 1.78 4.32 4.47
N THR A 32 2.13 3.88 3.27
CA THR A 32 1.58 4.41 2.01
C THR A 32 0.15 3.97 1.73
N SER A 33 -0.48 3.22 2.63
CA SER A 33 -1.86 2.77 2.53
C SER A 33 -2.43 2.39 3.88
N VAL A 34 -3.75 2.29 3.95
CA VAL A 34 -4.45 1.70 5.10
C VAL A 34 -4.11 0.21 5.23
N PRO A 35 -4.20 -0.37 6.44
CA PRO A 35 -4.08 -1.80 6.63
C PRO A 35 -5.05 -2.61 5.76
N LEU A 36 -4.65 -3.82 5.38
CA LEU A 36 -5.40 -4.68 4.45
C LEU A 36 -6.85 -4.93 4.89
N ASP A 37 -7.10 -5.09 6.19
CA ASP A 37 -8.43 -5.28 6.77
C ASP A 37 -9.34 -4.04 6.69
N LYS A 38 -8.75 -2.88 6.41
CA LYS A 38 -9.46 -1.61 6.18
C LYS A 38 -9.67 -1.30 4.69
N MET A 39 -9.08 -2.08 3.79
CA MET A 39 -9.26 -1.90 2.35
C MET A 39 -10.63 -2.43 1.89
N PRO A 40 -11.31 -1.77 0.93
CA PRO A 40 -12.65 -2.17 0.48
C PRO A 40 -12.78 -3.63 0.03
N LYS A 41 -11.73 -4.18 -0.60
CA LYS A 41 -11.68 -5.57 -1.09
C LYS A 41 -10.62 -6.42 -0.36
N GLY A 42 -10.19 -5.98 0.82
CA GLY A 42 -9.06 -6.57 1.55
C GLY A 42 -9.29 -8.02 1.95
N GLU A 43 -10.44 -8.35 2.52
CA GLU A 43 -10.77 -9.72 2.94
C GLU A 43 -10.87 -10.68 1.74
N GLN A 44 -11.50 -10.25 0.64
CA GLN A 44 -11.56 -11.05 -0.58
C GLN A 44 -10.16 -11.32 -1.17
N TYR A 45 -9.32 -10.29 -1.15
CA TYR A 45 -7.93 -10.41 -1.61
C TYR A 45 -7.14 -11.40 -0.74
N LYS A 46 -7.23 -11.26 0.59
CA LYS A 46 -6.57 -12.14 1.55
C LYS A 46 -6.96 -13.60 1.36
N ALA A 47 -8.27 -13.88 1.19
CA ALA A 47 -8.75 -15.23 0.94
C ALA A 47 -8.23 -15.79 -0.39
N SER A 48 -8.24 -15.00 -1.46
CA SER A 48 -7.74 -15.39 -2.77
C SER A 48 -6.22 -15.62 -2.76
N TYR A 49 -5.49 -14.77 -2.05
CA TYR A 49 -4.04 -14.87 -1.88
C TYR A 49 -3.66 -16.16 -1.14
N ALA A 50 -4.31 -16.44 0.00
CA ALA A 50 -4.08 -17.65 0.79
C ALA A 50 -4.36 -18.93 -0.02
N LYS A 51 -5.42 -18.93 -0.85
CA LYS A 51 -5.74 -20.05 -1.75
C LYS A 51 -4.67 -20.27 -2.80
N LYS A 52 -4.12 -19.19 -3.38
CA LYS A 52 -3.14 -19.26 -4.47
C LYS A 52 -1.72 -19.51 -3.96
N PHE A 53 -1.40 -19.01 -2.78
CA PHE A 53 -0.08 -19.07 -2.17
C PHE A 53 -0.17 -19.63 -0.73
N PRO A 54 -0.44 -20.94 -0.55
CA PRO A 54 -0.57 -21.53 0.78
C PRO A 54 0.67 -21.29 1.64
N GLY A 55 0.46 -20.87 2.89
CA GLY A 55 1.54 -20.59 3.84
C GLY A 55 2.25 -19.25 3.65
N GLN A 56 1.90 -18.47 2.62
CA GLN A 56 2.45 -17.13 2.42
C GLN A 56 1.57 -16.06 3.09
N VAL A 57 2.21 -15.05 3.64
CA VAL A 57 1.53 -13.87 4.22
C VAL A 57 1.52 -12.74 3.20
N VAL A 58 0.39 -12.04 3.09
CA VAL A 58 0.28 -10.84 2.25
C VAL A 58 1.24 -9.77 2.78
N GLN A 59 2.21 -9.37 1.96
CA GLN A 59 3.16 -8.32 2.31
C GLN A 59 2.56 -6.93 2.11
N ALA A 60 3.11 -5.92 2.79
CA ALA A 60 2.58 -4.56 2.82
C ALA A 60 2.31 -3.93 1.44
N TYR A 61 3.19 -4.18 0.46
CA TYR A 61 3.05 -3.64 -0.89
C TYR A 61 2.26 -4.52 -1.87
N SER A 62 1.85 -5.74 -1.47
CA SER A 62 1.09 -6.65 -2.34
C SER A 62 -0.21 -6.03 -2.87
N PRO A 63 -1.03 -5.35 -2.06
CA PRO A 63 -2.25 -4.70 -2.53
C PRO A 63 -2.00 -3.59 -3.55
N LEU A 64 -0.96 -2.79 -3.32
CA LEU A 64 -0.57 -1.70 -4.22
C LEU A 64 -0.07 -2.23 -5.56
N SER A 65 0.75 -3.29 -5.53
CA SER A 65 1.25 -3.94 -6.74
C SER A 65 0.11 -4.60 -7.54
N TYR A 66 -0.88 -5.16 -6.85
CA TYR A 66 -2.08 -5.71 -7.49
C TYR A 66 -2.84 -4.61 -8.25
N ASP A 67 -3.13 -3.49 -7.62
CA ASP A 67 -3.81 -2.38 -8.26
C ASP A 67 -3.00 -1.77 -9.40
N ALA A 68 -1.67 -1.69 -9.29
CA ALA A 68 -0.79 -1.18 -10.33
C ALA A 68 -0.93 -1.95 -11.66
N VAL A 69 -1.12 -3.27 -11.60
CA VAL A 69 -1.36 -4.08 -12.81
C VAL A 69 -2.68 -3.69 -13.48
N TYR A 70 -3.74 -3.47 -12.71
CA TYR A 70 -5.05 -3.07 -13.26
C TYR A 70 -5.02 -1.65 -13.81
N VAL A 71 -4.34 -0.74 -13.14
CA VAL A 71 -4.11 0.63 -13.63
C VAL A 71 -3.37 0.61 -14.96
N PHE A 72 -2.29 -0.19 -15.05
CA PHE A 72 -1.53 -0.33 -16.29
C PHE A 72 -2.39 -0.93 -17.42
N ALA A 73 -3.13 -1.99 -17.14
CA ALA A 73 -4.04 -2.61 -18.11
C ALA A 73 -5.12 -1.63 -18.61
N ALA A 74 -5.69 -0.82 -17.71
CA ALA A 74 -6.64 0.22 -18.07
C ALA A 74 -6.00 1.32 -18.94
N ALA A 75 -4.76 1.71 -18.65
CA ALA A 75 -4.02 2.67 -19.48
C ALA A 75 -3.72 2.14 -20.89
N VAL A 76 -3.30 0.86 -21.01
CA VAL A 76 -3.10 0.19 -22.31
C VAL A 76 -4.41 0.16 -23.10
N LYS A 77 -5.51 -0.25 -22.46
CA LYS A 77 -6.83 -0.28 -23.10
C LYS A 77 -7.25 1.12 -23.60
N LYS A 78 -7.03 2.15 -22.79
CA LYS A 78 -7.35 3.53 -23.14
C LYS A 78 -6.46 4.10 -24.23
N ALA A 79 -5.18 3.73 -24.26
CA ALA A 79 -4.23 4.11 -25.30
C ALA A 79 -4.55 3.48 -26.66
N GLY A 80 -5.30 2.37 -26.69
CA GLY A 80 -5.65 1.62 -27.90
C GLY A 80 -4.48 0.97 -28.62
N ALA A 81 -3.29 0.97 -28.03
CA ALA A 81 -2.07 0.40 -28.59
C ALA A 81 -1.05 0.06 -27.48
N ILE A 82 -0.19 -0.90 -27.72
CA ILE A 82 0.98 -1.19 -26.86
C ILE A 82 2.12 -0.25 -27.34
N ASP A 83 1.99 1.01 -26.99
CA ASP A 83 2.94 2.07 -27.31
C ASP A 83 3.26 2.87 -26.05
N LYS A 84 4.54 3.01 -25.73
CA LYS A 84 5.00 3.65 -24.49
C LYS A 84 4.49 5.08 -24.34
N ALA A 85 4.54 5.88 -25.39
CA ALA A 85 4.15 7.29 -25.34
C ALA A 85 2.64 7.45 -25.17
N LYS A 86 1.85 6.64 -25.89
CA LYS A 86 0.39 6.62 -25.79
C LYS A 86 -0.08 6.13 -24.42
N ILE A 87 0.55 5.08 -23.87
CA ILE A 87 0.25 4.57 -22.53
C ILE A 87 0.57 5.63 -21.47
N ALA A 88 1.74 6.25 -21.54
CA ALA A 88 2.13 7.32 -20.62
C ALA A 88 1.15 8.50 -20.67
N ALA A 89 0.71 8.92 -21.85
CA ALA A 89 -0.27 9.98 -22.01
C ALA A 89 -1.67 9.61 -21.48
N ALA A 90 -2.04 8.33 -21.57
CA ALA A 90 -3.31 7.83 -21.03
C ALA A 90 -3.33 7.72 -19.51
N MET A 91 -2.19 7.44 -18.88
CA MET A 91 -2.05 7.14 -17.44
C MET A 91 -2.71 8.17 -16.51
N PRO A 92 -2.52 9.49 -16.64
CA PRO A 92 -3.15 10.48 -15.77
C PRO A 92 -4.68 10.51 -15.85
N THR A 93 -5.24 9.92 -16.91
CA THR A 93 -6.69 9.91 -17.18
C THR A 93 -7.38 8.60 -16.81
N VAL A 94 -6.64 7.66 -16.25
CA VAL A 94 -7.15 6.36 -15.79
C VAL A 94 -7.81 6.51 -14.42
N SER A 95 -8.94 5.82 -14.24
CA SER A 95 -9.57 5.60 -12.94
C SER A 95 -9.96 4.14 -12.82
N VAL A 96 -9.57 3.50 -11.72
CA VAL A 96 -9.81 2.08 -11.44
C VAL A 96 -10.41 1.94 -10.04
N ASP A 97 -11.47 1.14 -9.91
CA ASP A 97 -11.98 0.68 -8.61
C ASP A 97 -11.13 -0.51 -8.15
N GLY A 98 -10.01 -0.18 -7.47
CA GLY A 98 -8.98 -1.11 -7.04
C GLY A 98 -9.30 -1.84 -5.75
N LEU A 99 -8.36 -2.66 -5.32
CA LEU A 99 -8.32 -3.32 -4.02
C LEU A 99 -8.16 -2.28 -2.88
N THR A 100 -7.30 -1.28 -3.14
CA THR A 100 -6.98 -0.20 -2.18
C THR A 100 -7.97 0.97 -2.24
N GLY A 101 -9.12 0.79 -2.89
CA GLY A 101 -10.10 1.83 -3.16
C GLY A 101 -9.95 2.43 -4.56
N ALA A 102 -10.58 3.59 -4.78
CA ALA A 102 -10.48 4.29 -6.05
C ALA A 102 -9.04 4.73 -6.33
N VAL A 103 -8.50 4.34 -7.49
CA VAL A 103 -7.18 4.74 -7.95
C VAL A 103 -7.33 5.67 -9.14
N ALA A 104 -7.00 6.93 -8.94
CA ALA A 104 -6.97 7.95 -9.99
C ALA A 104 -5.77 8.87 -9.74
N PHE A 105 -5.41 9.68 -10.73
CA PHE A 105 -4.21 10.51 -10.66
C PHE A 105 -4.51 11.99 -10.88
N ASN A 106 -3.71 12.82 -10.27
CA ASN A 106 -3.61 14.25 -10.57
C ASN A 106 -2.80 14.47 -11.85
N PRO A 107 -2.88 15.64 -12.48
CA PRO A 107 -2.10 15.93 -13.70
C PRO A 107 -0.58 15.79 -13.51
N ASN A 108 -0.08 15.95 -12.29
CA ASN A 108 1.32 15.76 -11.92
C ASN A 108 1.73 14.29 -11.69
N GLY A 109 0.77 13.33 -11.82
CA GLY A 109 1.00 11.91 -11.64
C GLY A 109 0.83 11.40 -10.21
N GLU A 110 0.56 12.25 -9.24
CA GLU A 110 0.26 11.84 -7.87
C GLU A 110 -1.11 11.17 -7.78
N ARG A 111 -1.23 10.15 -6.92
CA ARG A 111 -2.52 9.53 -6.65
C ARG A 111 -3.46 10.54 -5.97
N LYS A 112 -4.68 10.65 -6.49
CA LYS A 112 -5.74 11.43 -5.85
C LYS A 112 -6.18 10.77 -4.54
N ASP A 113 -6.49 11.60 -3.56
CA ASP A 113 -7.07 11.16 -2.28
C ASP A 113 -6.29 10.01 -1.61
N ALA A 114 -4.95 10.00 -1.78
CA ALA A 114 -4.10 9.03 -1.12
C ALA A 114 -4.15 9.22 0.40
N GLU A 115 -4.46 8.14 1.10
CA GLU A 115 -4.43 8.11 2.56
C GLU A 115 -3.09 7.56 3.04
N ILE A 116 -2.49 8.21 4.03
CA ILE A 116 -1.28 7.78 4.71
C ILE A 116 -1.65 7.40 6.13
N ALA A 117 -1.30 6.21 6.55
CA ALA A 117 -1.43 5.80 7.94
C ALA A 117 -0.14 6.11 8.70
N ILE A 118 -0.25 6.70 9.87
CA ILE A 118 0.82 6.77 10.85
C ILE A 118 0.63 5.60 11.81
N LEU A 119 1.67 4.80 11.92
CA LEU A 119 1.68 3.58 12.73
C LEU A 119 2.63 3.74 13.91
N GLN A 120 2.28 3.12 15.03
CA GLN A 120 3.18 2.97 16.16
C GLN A 120 3.30 1.50 16.53
N GLU A 121 4.52 1.06 16.77
CA GLU A 121 4.77 -0.26 17.34
C GLU A 121 4.33 -0.27 18.80
N GLN A 122 3.49 -1.25 19.14
CA GLN A 122 2.97 -1.48 20.49
C GLN A 122 2.74 -2.97 20.68
N GLY A 123 3.48 -3.56 21.62
CA GLY A 123 3.31 -4.96 21.99
C GLY A 123 3.58 -5.96 20.86
N GLY A 124 4.56 -5.71 20.03
CA GLY A 124 4.96 -6.61 18.92
C GLY A 124 4.16 -6.42 17.64
N LYS A 125 3.44 -5.29 17.48
CA LYS A 125 2.63 -4.98 16.29
C LYS A 125 2.64 -3.50 15.96
N PHE A 126 2.57 -3.18 14.67
CA PHE A 126 2.30 -1.83 14.21
C PHE A 126 0.79 -1.55 14.22
N ASN A 127 0.35 -0.59 15.03
CA ASN A 127 -1.03 -0.15 15.14
C ASN A 127 -1.20 1.24 14.53
N VAL A 128 -2.31 1.48 13.82
CA VAL A 128 -2.63 2.80 13.28
C VAL A 128 -2.96 3.74 14.43
N ILE A 129 -2.23 4.83 14.54
CA ILE A 129 -2.47 5.90 15.52
C ILE A 129 -3.08 7.15 14.89
N GLN A 130 -2.89 7.34 13.58
CA GLN A 130 -3.45 8.48 12.86
C GLN A 130 -3.60 8.16 11.36
N MET A 131 -4.65 8.70 10.75
CA MET A 131 -4.81 8.76 9.30
C MET A 131 -4.60 10.19 8.83
N VAL A 132 -3.88 10.35 7.72
CA VAL A 132 -3.58 11.65 7.09
C VAL A 132 -4.02 11.59 5.62
N LYS A 133 -4.69 12.64 5.17
CA LYS A 133 -5.08 12.88 3.76
C LYS A 133 -4.32 14.06 3.19
#